data_0f7f895d22095447535e91f3e036a169
#
_entry.id   0f7f895d22095447535e91f3e036a169
#
_cell.length_a   1.000
_cell.length_b   1.000
_cell.length_c   1.000
_cell.angle_alpha   90.00
_cell.angle_beta   90.00
_cell.angle_gamma   90.00
#
_symmetry.space_group_name_H-M   'P 1'
#
loop_
_entity.id
_entity.type
_entity.pdbx_description
1 polymer ?
#
loop_
_entity_poly.entity_id
_entity_poly.type
_entity_poly.pdbx_seq_one_letter_code
_entity_poly.pdbx_strand_id
1 'polypeptide(L)'
;MKPVNGSGMKRAALINDLSCFGKCSLSVALPILSAYGVEAISLPTAILSTHTGGFEGYVVRDMTDEMRAFSAHWKRMGLKFDLISTGFFSSPEQLEIAADFIHDFAEEETIVLVDPVLGDNGSLYGCFSEACVEKMRALCALADVISPNHTEACLLTGSAMDTGVETLLPLLPCPNAVITGVRRGAEIGYEARLDGERISVYKAYVPIQLHGTGDVFASAYAAEILNGHGLVDALPRAAEFLDACIYDTAKRQPAHWYGLAFEDELKRRTRNS
;
A
#
# COMPACT_ATOMS: atom_id res chain seq x y z
N MET A 1 14.67 24.66 17.87
CA MET A 1 14.11 24.18 16.62
C MET A 1 12.71 24.76 16.45
N LYS A 2 12.27 25.12 15.24
CA LYS A 2 10.88 25.57 15.04
C LYS A 2 9.93 24.38 15.24
N PRO A 3 8.71 24.57 15.80
CA PRO A 3 7.75 23.50 15.94
C PRO A 3 7.33 22.97 14.57
N VAL A 4 7.20 21.66 14.43
CA VAL A 4 6.86 20.96 13.17
C VAL A 4 5.51 20.25 13.23
N ASN A 5 4.89 20.20 14.43
CA ASN A 5 3.56 19.64 14.64
C ASN A 5 2.52 20.75 14.84
N GLY A 6 1.23 20.41 14.69
CA GLY A 6 0.12 21.34 14.97
C GLY A 6 -0.30 22.20 13.77
N SER A 7 0.03 21.80 12.53
CA SER A 7 -0.44 22.48 11.30
C SER A 7 -1.95 22.34 11.07
N GLY A 8 -2.62 21.42 11.79
CA GLY A 8 -4.03 21.06 11.56
C GLY A 8 -4.24 20.17 10.34
N MET A 9 -3.19 19.86 9.56
CA MET A 9 -3.25 18.92 8.45
C MET A 9 -2.96 17.50 8.93
N LYS A 10 -3.70 16.53 8.42
CA LYS A 10 -3.39 15.11 8.61
C LYS A 10 -2.09 14.76 7.93
N ARG A 11 -1.26 13.92 8.57
CA ARG A 11 0.08 13.58 8.11
C ARG A 11 0.26 12.08 8.01
N ALA A 12 0.72 11.61 6.84
CA ALA A 12 1.03 10.20 6.59
C ALA A 12 2.53 9.98 6.39
N ALA A 13 3.14 9.04 7.12
CA ALA A 13 4.46 8.51 6.78
C ALA A 13 4.30 7.37 5.77
N LEU A 14 5.02 7.45 4.64
CA LEU A 14 4.99 6.48 3.56
C LEU A 14 6.34 5.79 3.45
N ILE A 15 6.40 4.52 3.87
CA ILE A 15 7.61 3.69 3.84
C ILE A 15 7.51 2.75 2.64
N ASN A 16 8.06 3.15 1.50
CA ASN A 16 7.96 2.41 0.24
C ASN A 16 9.10 2.81 -0.71
N ASP A 17 9.30 2.11 -1.82
CA ASP A 17 10.27 2.53 -2.82
C ASP A 17 9.81 3.76 -3.62
N LEU A 18 10.78 4.45 -4.22
CA LEU A 18 10.54 5.49 -5.21
C LEU A 18 10.92 5.00 -6.59
N SER A 19 9.95 4.57 -7.36
CA SER A 19 10.08 4.30 -8.79
C SER A 19 10.02 5.61 -9.59
N CYS A 20 11.17 6.06 -10.14
CA CYS A 20 11.27 7.36 -10.82
C CYS A 20 10.46 7.44 -12.11
N PHE A 21 10.43 6.37 -12.90
CA PHE A 21 9.55 6.23 -14.06
C PHE A 21 8.64 5.02 -13.89
N GLY A 22 7.42 5.14 -14.39
CA GLY A 22 6.33 4.21 -14.14
C GLY A 22 5.48 4.68 -12.96
N LYS A 23 4.42 3.95 -12.66
CA LYS A 23 3.43 4.38 -11.66
C LYS A 23 3.22 3.29 -10.62
N CYS A 24 4.15 3.23 -9.67
CA CYS A 24 4.12 2.35 -8.51
C CYS A 24 4.64 3.10 -7.27
N SER A 25 4.31 2.60 -6.12
CA SER A 25 4.90 2.95 -4.83
C SER A 25 4.79 4.45 -4.49
N LEU A 26 5.85 5.12 -4.05
CA LEU A 26 5.80 6.54 -3.67
C LEU A 26 5.38 7.48 -4.81
N SER A 27 5.69 7.15 -6.07
CA SER A 27 5.27 7.97 -7.23
C SER A 27 3.74 7.98 -7.42
N VAL A 28 3.03 7.03 -6.82
CA VAL A 28 1.57 6.93 -6.76
C VAL A 28 1.03 7.52 -5.46
N ALA A 29 1.60 7.10 -4.32
CA ALA A 29 1.07 7.45 -3.01
C ALA A 29 1.15 8.97 -2.73
N LEU A 30 2.28 9.61 -3.06
CA LEU A 30 2.49 11.04 -2.83
C LEU A 30 1.43 11.93 -3.51
N PRO A 31 1.18 11.83 -4.83
CA PRO A 31 0.18 12.67 -5.48
C PRO A 31 -1.25 12.34 -5.05
N ILE A 32 -1.59 11.07 -4.78
CA ILE A 32 -2.93 10.70 -4.34
C ILE A 32 -3.21 11.31 -2.97
N LEU A 33 -2.39 11.04 -1.95
CA LEU A 33 -2.60 11.57 -0.61
C LEU A 33 -2.60 13.10 -0.57
N SER A 34 -1.68 13.76 -1.31
CA SER A 34 -1.65 15.22 -1.42
C SER A 34 -2.95 15.79 -2.02
N ALA A 35 -3.53 15.13 -3.04
CA ALA A 35 -4.79 15.55 -3.65
C ALA A 35 -5.99 15.41 -2.70
N TYR A 36 -5.90 14.54 -1.71
CA TYR A 36 -6.87 14.40 -0.63
C TYR A 36 -6.60 15.32 0.59
N GLY A 37 -5.65 16.24 0.47
CA GLY A 37 -5.34 17.21 1.53
C GLY A 37 -4.45 16.66 2.65
N VAL A 38 -3.79 15.52 2.45
CA VAL A 38 -2.89 14.89 3.43
C VAL A 38 -1.45 15.33 3.17
N GLU A 39 -0.71 15.69 4.22
CA GLU A 39 0.73 15.92 4.17
C GLU A 39 1.44 14.56 4.09
N ALA A 40 1.81 14.14 2.88
CA ALA A 40 2.46 12.87 2.61
C ALA A 40 3.98 12.99 2.77
N ILE A 41 4.57 12.22 3.69
CA ILE A 41 6.00 12.26 4.03
C ILE A 41 6.63 10.92 3.66
N SER A 42 7.61 10.96 2.76
CA SER A 42 8.26 9.76 2.23
C SER A 42 9.48 9.33 3.05
N LEU A 43 9.52 8.03 3.41
CA LEU A 43 10.71 7.32 3.87
C LEU A 43 11.05 6.26 2.81
N PRO A 44 11.91 6.60 1.81
CA PRO A 44 12.19 5.68 0.71
C PRO A 44 12.98 4.46 1.19
N THR A 45 12.54 3.26 0.78
CA THR A 45 13.24 1.97 1.00
C THR A 45 14.28 1.72 -0.08
N ALA A 46 13.99 2.16 -1.30
CA ALA A 46 14.87 2.12 -2.46
C ALA A 46 14.52 3.25 -3.43
N ILE A 47 15.47 3.62 -4.28
CA ILE A 47 15.21 4.49 -5.45
C ILE A 47 15.51 3.67 -6.70
N LEU A 48 14.51 3.53 -7.57
CA LEU A 48 14.61 2.79 -8.82
C LEU A 48 14.46 3.73 -10.02
N SER A 49 15.24 3.49 -11.08
CA SER A 49 15.06 4.23 -12.33
C SER A 49 13.68 4.01 -12.95
N THR A 50 13.16 2.78 -12.84
CA THR A 50 11.79 2.39 -13.20
C THR A 50 11.30 1.35 -12.19
N HIS A 51 10.00 1.10 -12.08
CA HIS A 51 9.53 -0.10 -11.37
C HIS A 51 9.98 -1.38 -12.09
N THR A 52 9.86 -2.53 -11.43
CA THR A 52 10.40 -3.80 -11.94
C THR A 52 9.46 -4.53 -12.91
N GLY A 53 8.19 -4.15 -12.95
CA GLY A 53 7.17 -4.82 -13.77
C GLY A 53 7.30 -4.47 -15.26
N GLY A 54 7.83 -5.39 -16.05
CA GLY A 54 7.95 -5.25 -17.52
C GLY A 54 9.13 -4.39 -18.01
N PHE A 55 9.92 -3.79 -17.12
CA PHE A 55 11.15 -3.08 -17.47
C PHE A 55 12.38 -3.97 -17.24
N GLU A 56 13.36 -3.87 -18.13
CA GLU A 56 14.65 -4.56 -18.01
C GLU A 56 15.78 -3.55 -17.78
N GLY A 57 16.85 -3.98 -17.13
CA GLY A 57 18.06 -3.17 -16.92
C GLY A 57 17.88 -1.95 -16.01
N TYR A 58 16.84 -1.94 -15.17
CA TYR A 58 16.61 -0.87 -14.21
C TYR A 58 17.76 -0.77 -13.19
N VAL A 59 18.00 0.46 -12.73
CA VAL A 59 19.01 0.75 -11.71
C VAL A 59 18.32 0.90 -10.37
N VAL A 60 18.90 0.27 -9.33
CA VAL A 60 18.39 0.32 -7.95
C VAL A 60 19.44 0.96 -7.04
N ARG A 61 18.98 1.81 -6.14
CA ARG A 61 19.74 2.29 -4.99
C ARG A 61 19.00 1.89 -3.72
N ASP A 62 19.61 1.02 -2.94
CA ASP A 62 19.13 0.66 -1.61
C ASP A 62 19.25 1.87 -0.68
N MET A 63 18.27 2.06 0.21
CA MET A 63 18.19 3.21 1.13
C MET A 63 18.17 2.76 2.61
N THR A 64 18.69 1.58 2.92
CA THR A 64 18.65 1.01 4.28
C THR A 64 19.31 1.92 5.32
N ASP A 65 20.49 2.46 5.02
CA ASP A 65 21.20 3.37 5.94
C ASP A 65 20.47 4.72 6.09
N GLU A 66 19.91 5.24 4.98
CA GLU A 66 19.11 6.47 4.98
C GLU A 66 17.82 6.28 5.77
N MET A 67 17.15 5.15 5.68
CA MET A 67 15.96 4.86 6.50
C MET A 67 16.27 5.02 7.98
N ARG A 68 17.37 4.44 8.47
CA ARG A 68 17.82 4.59 9.87
C ARG A 68 18.13 6.04 10.21
N ALA A 69 18.91 6.72 9.35
CA ALA A 69 19.34 8.07 9.59
C ALA A 69 18.17 9.06 9.61
N PHE A 70 17.20 8.91 8.67
CA PHE A 70 16.04 9.78 8.59
C PHE A 70 15.09 9.53 9.77
N SER A 71 14.80 8.28 10.11
CA SER A 71 13.99 7.92 11.27
C SER A 71 14.56 8.48 12.56
N ALA A 72 15.87 8.30 12.80
CA ALA A 72 16.55 8.86 13.95
C ALA A 72 16.50 10.40 13.99
N HIS A 73 16.59 11.07 12.83
CA HIS A 73 16.47 12.52 12.75
C HIS A 73 15.04 12.98 13.06
N TRP A 74 14.02 12.35 12.47
CA TRP A 74 12.61 12.69 12.70
C TRP A 74 12.18 12.45 14.15
N LYS A 75 12.70 11.39 14.77
CA LYS A 75 12.50 11.12 16.21
C LYS A 75 13.01 12.27 17.07
N ARG A 76 14.23 12.79 16.79
CA ARG A 76 14.78 13.96 17.49
C ARG A 76 13.99 15.25 17.21
N MET A 77 13.34 15.37 16.05
CA MET A 77 12.45 16.47 15.72
C MET A 77 11.10 16.36 16.44
N GLY A 78 10.75 15.19 16.97
CA GLY A 78 9.46 14.92 17.56
C GLY A 78 8.33 14.91 16.53
N LEU A 79 8.58 14.44 15.29
CA LEU A 79 7.54 14.30 14.27
C LEU A 79 6.45 13.34 14.75
N LYS A 80 5.20 13.64 14.37
CA LYS A 80 4.02 12.82 14.62
C LYS A 80 3.29 12.56 13.33
N PHE A 81 2.66 11.39 13.25
CA PHE A 81 1.93 10.95 12.08
C PHE A 81 0.53 10.47 12.48
N ASP A 82 -0.46 10.80 11.67
CA ASP A 82 -1.82 10.27 11.83
C ASP A 82 -1.97 8.90 11.16
N LEU A 83 -1.07 8.60 10.18
CA LEU A 83 -1.03 7.31 9.53
C LEU A 83 0.42 6.94 9.16
N ILE A 84 0.76 5.66 9.30
CA ILE A 84 1.99 5.05 8.80
C ILE A 84 1.58 4.00 7.77
N SER A 85 2.01 4.16 6.52
CA SER A 85 1.76 3.18 5.46
C SER A 85 3.07 2.57 4.98
N THR A 86 3.09 1.25 4.78
CA THR A 86 4.24 0.54 4.25
C THR A 86 3.92 -0.15 2.94
N GLY A 87 4.93 -0.39 2.11
CA GLY A 87 4.84 -1.14 0.87
C GLY A 87 6.07 -2.02 0.66
N PHE A 88 6.80 -1.82 -0.44
CA PHE A 88 7.95 -2.62 -0.82
C PHE A 88 9.17 -2.40 0.10
N PHE A 89 9.83 -3.51 0.45
CA PHE A 89 11.12 -3.55 1.14
C PHE A 89 12.11 -4.40 0.35
N SER A 90 13.38 -4.02 0.30
CA SER A 90 14.40 -4.75 -0.46
C SER A 90 15.08 -5.86 0.37
N SER A 91 14.90 -5.88 1.69
CA SER A 91 15.57 -6.82 2.57
C SER A 91 14.83 -7.08 3.90
N PRO A 92 15.11 -8.20 4.60
CA PRO A 92 14.60 -8.44 5.95
C PRO A 92 15.00 -7.36 6.96
N GLU A 93 16.18 -6.73 6.76
CA GLU A 93 16.68 -5.65 7.60
C GLU A 93 15.80 -4.40 7.52
N GLN A 94 15.30 -4.05 6.32
CA GLN A 94 14.39 -2.93 6.16
C GLN A 94 13.04 -3.17 6.84
N LEU A 95 12.56 -4.41 6.88
CA LEU A 95 11.36 -4.80 7.63
C LEU A 95 11.53 -4.58 9.14
N GLU A 96 12.73 -4.86 9.68
CA GLU A 96 13.05 -4.56 11.07
C GLU A 96 13.06 -3.06 11.34
N ILE A 97 13.68 -2.27 10.44
CA ILE A 97 13.68 -0.81 10.55
C ILE A 97 12.26 -0.24 10.50
N ALA A 98 11.39 -0.81 9.66
CA ALA A 98 9.99 -0.40 9.59
C ALA A 98 9.22 -0.74 10.87
N ALA A 99 9.47 -1.90 11.47
CA ALA A 99 8.91 -2.25 12.77
C ALA A 99 9.37 -1.29 13.87
N ASP A 100 10.67 -0.97 13.92
CA ASP A 100 11.23 0.02 14.84
C ASP A 100 10.62 1.41 14.61
N PHE A 101 10.39 1.79 13.33
CA PHE A 101 9.72 3.05 12.99
C PHE A 101 8.29 3.08 13.52
N ILE A 102 7.52 2.00 13.37
CA ILE A 102 6.17 1.90 13.92
C ILE A 102 6.21 2.05 15.45
N HIS A 103 7.09 1.34 16.13
CA HIS A 103 7.24 1.46 17.60
C HIS A 103 7.64 2.86 18.05
N ASP A 104 8.43 3.58 17.26
CA ASP A 104 8.92 4.91 17.60
C ASP A 104 7.91 6.02 17.34
N PHE A 105 7.00 5.86 16.38
CA PHE A 105 6.15 6.94 15.87
C PHE A 105 4.64 6.66 15.94
N ALA A 106 4.20 5.43 16.12
CA ALA A 106 2.79 5.14 16.30
C ALA A 106 2.34 5.56 17.71
N GLU A 107 1.34 6.42 17.76
CA GLU A 107 0.61 6.82 18.97
C GLU A 107 -0.77 6.12 18.98
N GLU A 108 -1.56 6.27 20.04
CA GLU A 108 -2.86 5.60 20.21
C GLU A 108 -3.84 5.83 19.03
N GLU A 109 -3.78 7.02 18.42
CA GLU A 109 -4.65 7.39 17.29
C GLU A 109 -3.98 7.23 15.92
N THR A 110 -2.73 6.77 15.87
CA THR A 110 -2.01 6.55 14.61
C THR A 110 -2.50 5.26 13.95
N ILE A 111 -2.98 5.35 12.72
CA ILE A 111 -3.37 4.16 11.93
C ILE A 111 -2.13 3.58 11.24
N VAL A 112 -1.89 2.29 11.41
CA VAL A 112 -0.82 1.56 10.73
C VAL A 112 -1.44 0.67 9.64
N LEU A 113 -1.16 1.02 8.38
CA LEU A 113 -1.59 0.27 7.21
C LEU A 113 -0.38 -0.42 6.57
N VAL A 114 -0.41 -1.75 6.49
CA VAL A 114 0.65 -2.53 5.86
C VAL A 114 0.15 -3.15 4.56
N ASP A 115 0.76 -2.75 3.45
CA ASP A 115 0.67 -3.47 2.18
C ASP A 115 1.83 -4.49 2.14
N PRO A 116 1.55 -5.80 2.31
CA PRO A 116 2.59 -6.79 2.52
C PRO A 116 3.19 -7.29 1.21
N VAL A 117 3.82 -6.39 0.46
CA VAL A 117 4.40 -6.69 -0.87
C VAL A 117 5.41 -7.82 -0.75
N LEU A 118 5.02 -9.02 -1.16
CA LEU A 118 5.85 -10.24 -1.13
C LEU A 118 5.86 -10.98 -2.46
N GLY A 119 4.74 -11.02 -3.16
CA GLY A 119 4.60 -11.84 -4.36
C GLY A 119 3.27 -11.66 -5.07
N ASP A 120 3.14 -12.27 -6.24
CA ASP A 120 1.93 -12.25 -7.03
C ASP A 120 1.85 -13.50 -7.91
N ASN A 121 0.64 -13.79 -8.44
CA ASN A 121 0.39 -14.94 -9.35
C ASN A 121 0.91 -16.28 -8.81
N GLY A 122 0.77 -16.52 -7.52
CA GLY A 122 1.14 -17.77 -6.85
C GLY A 122 2.64 -17.91 -6.55
N SER A 123 3.44 -16.85 -6.71
CA SER A 123 4.89 -16.90 -6.54
C SER A 123 5.42 -15.75 -5.70
N LEU A 124 6.40 -16.04 -4.84
CA LEU A 124 7.22 -15.04 -4.17
C LEU A 124 8.07 -14.28 -5.20
N TYR A 125 8.21 -12.97 -5.06
CA TYR A 125 9.11 -12.21 -5.92
C TYR A 125 10.57 -12.66 -5.72
N GLY A 126 11.34 -12.73 -6.80
CA GLY A 126 12.69 -13.31 -6.80
C GLY A 126 13.72 -12.58 -5.93
N CYS A 127 13.41 -11.37 -5.44
CA CYS A 127 14.25 -10.64 -4.49
C CYS A 127 13.99 -11.03 -3.02
N PHE A 128 12.93 -11.81 -2.72
CA PHE A 128 12.55 -12.18 -1.36
C PHE A 128 12.94 -13.61 -1.01
N SER A 129 13.12 -13.84 0.29
CA SER A 129 13.38 -15.14 0.92
C SER A 129 12.31 -15.45 1.96
N GLU A 130 12.33 -16.67 2.49
CA GLU A 130 11.43 -17.09 3.59
C GLU A 130 11.59 -16.18 4.83
N ALA A 131 12.81 -15.71 5.10
CA ALA A 131 13.06 -14.74 6.17
C ALA A 131 12.30 -13.41 5.95
N CYS A 132 12.11 -12.97 4.70
CA CYS A 132 11.27 -11.79 4.40
C CYS A 132 9.80 -12.08 4.73
N VAL A 133 9.29 -13.27 4.44
CA VAL A 133 7.92 -13.66 4.76
C VAL A 133 7.68 -13.66 6.27
N GLU A 134 8.60 -14.22 7.04
CA GLU A 134 8.50 -14.24 8.51
C GLU A 134 8.52 -12.82 9.11
N LYS A 135 9.44 -11.96 8.64
CA LYS A 135 9.52 -10.56 9.09
C LYS A 135 8.30 -9.74 8.67
N MET A 136 7.79 -9.96 7.45
CA MET A 136 6.57 -9.31 6.98
C MET A 136 5.35 -9.76 7.80
N ARG A 137 5.26 -11.04 8.15
CA ARG A 137 4.20 -11.54 9.06
C ARG A 137 4.25 -10.83 10.42
N ALA A 138 5.45 -10.64 10.97
CA ALA A 138 5.64 -9.91 12.22
C ALA A 138 5.27 -8.42 12.07
N LEU A 139 5.61 -7.77 10.95
CA LEU A 139 5.22 -6.39 10.65
C LEU A 139 3.69 -6.26 10.52
N CYS A 140 3.03 -7.18 9.82
CA CYS A 140 1.57 -7.22 9.69
C CYS A 140 0.85 -7.37 11.04
N ALA A 141 1.47 -8.03 12.02
CA ALA A 141 0.91 -8.14 13.37
C ALA A 141 0.96 -6.83 14.18
N LEU A 142 1.73 -5.83 13.74
CA LEU A 142 1.77 -4.49 14.31
C LEU A 142 0.75 -3.54 13.65
N ALA A 143 0.09 -3.98 12.57
CA ALA A 143 -0.79 -3.14 11.79
C ALA A 143 -2.22 -3.08 12.36
N ASP A 144 -2.90 -1.96 12.15
CA ASP A 144 -4.35 -1.83 12.35
C ASP A 144 -5.12 -2.44 11.19
N VAL A 145 -4.55 -2.37 9.97
CA VAL A 145 -5.14 -2.97 8.76
C VAL A 145 -4.06 -3.40 7.78
N ILE A 146 -4.28 -4.51 7.08
CA ILE A 146 -3.39 -5.03 6.02
C ILE A 146 -4.15 -5.24 4.70
N SER A 147 -3.44 -5.10 3.56
CA SER A 147 -4.04 -5.22 2.22
C SER A 147 -3.35 -6.25 1.31
N PRO A 148 -3.18 -7.53 1.74
CA PRO A 148 -2.54 -8.54 0.91
C PRO A 148 -3.34 -8.86 -0.35
N ASN A 149 -2.66 -9.21 -1.45
CA ASN A 149 -3.28 -10.00 -2.51
C ASN A 149 -3.43 -11.48 -2.09
N HIS A 150 -4.06 -12.31 -2.91
CA HIS A 150 -4.30 -13.72 -2.58
C HIS A 150 -2.98 -14.50 -2.34
N THR A 151 -1.95 -14.26 -3.16
CA THR A 151 -0.63 -14.90 -3.02
C THR A 151 0.02 -14.53 -1.68
N GLU A 152 0.01 -13.26 -1.35
CA GLU A 152 0.54 -12.73 -0.10
C GLU A 152 -0.22 -13.26 1.12
N ALA A 153 -1.55 -13.35 1.01
CA ALA A 153 -2.37 -13.96 2.08
C ALA A 153 -2.00 -15.42 2.32
N CYS A 154 -1.75 -16.21 1.25
CA CYS A 154 -1.25 -17.58 1.38
C CYS A 154 0.14 -17.64 2.02
N LEU A 155 1.07 -16.78 1.59
CA LEU A 155 2.43 -16.70 2.16
C LEU A 155 2.41 -16.31 3.64
N LEU A 156 1.64 -15.30 4.00
CA LEU A 156 1.52 -14.82 5.39
C LEU A 156 0.91 -15.87 6.32
N THR A 157 0.00 -16.69 5.83
CA THR A 157 -0.67 -17.75 6.63
C THR A 157 0.04 -19.10 6.57
N GLY A 158 0.99 -19.27 5.64
CA GLY A 158 1.61 -20.58 5.36
C GLY A 158 0.65 -21.56 4.69
N SER A 159 -0.40 -21.05 4.04
CA SER A 159 -1.42 -21.86 3.37
C SER A 159 -1.03 -22.19 1.92
N ALA A 160 -1.63 -23.25 1.37
CA ALA A 160 -1.46 -23.60 -0.04
C ALA A 160 -2.06 -22.52 -0.96
N MET A 161 -1.52 -22.35 -2.18
CA MET A 161 -1.94 -21.29 -3.12
C MET A 161 -3.37 -21.46 -3.68
N ASP A 162 -3.98 -22.63 -3.49
CA ASP A 162 -5.38 -22.89 -3.84
C ASP A 162 -6.36 -22.71 -2.67
N THR A 163 -5.86 -22.24 -1.51
CA THR A 163 -6.71 -22.00 -0.34
C THR A 163 -7.68 -20.83 -0.60
N GLY A 164 -8.95 -21.07 -0.34
CA GLY A 164 -9.98 -20.04 -0.53
C GLY A 164 -9.88 -18.88 0.47
N VAL A 165 -10.25 -17.68 0.02
CA VAL A 165 -10.21 -16.44 0.83
C VAL A 165 -10.99 -16.54 2.15
N GLU A 166 -12.06 -17.34 2.17
CA GLU A 166 -12.86 -17.65 3.36
C GLU A 166 -12.02 -18.25 4.49
N THR A 167 -11.06 -19.12 4.12
CA THR A 167 -10.14 -19.79 5.04
C THR A 167 -8.96 -18.89 5.40
N LEU A 168 -8.48 -18.08 4.44
CA LEU A 168 -7.32 -17.21 4.65
C LEU A 168 -7.60 -16.05 5.61
N LEU A 169 -8.73 -15.36 5.44
CA LEU A 169 -9.07 -14.16 6.22
C LEU A 169 -8.95 -14.35 7.75
N PRO A 170 -9.48 -15.42 8.36
CA PRO A 170 -9.35 -15.61 9.81
C PRO A 170 -7.93 -15.97 10.28
N LEU A 171 -7.04 -16.43 9.37
CA LEU A 171 -5.68 -16.83 9.69
C LEU A 171 -4.67 -15.69 9.56
N LEU A 172 -5.04 -14.59 8.92
CA LEU A 172 -4.15 -13.44 8.75
C LEU A 172 -3.75 -12.81 10.09
N PRO A 173 -2.50 -12.34 10.23
CA PRO A 173 -1.92 -11.89 11.49
C PRO A 173 -2.49 -10.56 12.03
N CYS A 174 -3.29 -9.86 11.22
CA CYS A 174 -3.95 -8.60 11.60
C CYS A 174 -5.46 -8.81 11.72
N PRO A 175 -6.16 -8.22 12.72
CA PRO A 175 -7.60 -8.35 12.87
C PRO A 175 -8.40 -7.73 11.71
N ASN A 176 -7.87 -6.66 11.09
CA ASN A 176 -8.47 -6.05 9.91
C ASN A 176 -7.62 -6.37 8.69
N ALA A 177 -8.23 -7.01 7.70
CA ALA A 177 -7.54 -7.42 6.49
C ALA A 177 -8.45 -7.29 5.26
N VAL A 178 -7.87 -6.80 4.17
CA VAL A 178 -8.52 -6.67 2.86
C VAL A 178 -7.74 -7.50 1.85
N ILE A 179 -8.23 -8.70 1.50
CA ILE A 179 -7.63 -9.48 0.41
C ILE A 179 -8.04 -8.86 -0.92
N THR A 180 -7.07 -8.38 -1.67
CA THR A 180 -7.26 -7.67 -2.93
C THR A 180 -7.19 -8.62 -4.13
N GLY A 181 -7.76 -8.20 -5.28
CA GLY A 181 -7.65 -8.92 -6.54
C GLY A 181 -8.42 -10.24 -6.60
N VAL A 182 -9.41 -10.45 -5.73
CA VAL A 182 -10.21 -11.67 -5.67
C VAL A 182 -11.13 -11.79 -6.89
N ARG A 183 -11.01 -12.91 -7.62
CA ARG A 183 -11.81 -13.17 -8.83
C ARG A 183 -13.09 -13.93 -8.49
N ARG A 184 -14.22 -13.46 -9.05
CA ARG A 184 -15.53 -14.11 -8.97
C ARG A 184 -16.22 -14.08 -10.33
N GLY A 185 -15.96 -15.08 -11.16
CA GLY A 185 -16.47 -15.11 -12.53
C GLY A 185 -15.96 -13.93 -13.38
N ALA A 186 -16.87 -13.07 -13.84
CA ALA A 186 -16.55 -11.86 -14.61
C ALA A 186 -16.21 -10.64 -13.77
N GLU A 187 -16.15 -10.80 -12.45
CA GLU A 187 -15.87 -9.73 -11.52
C GLU A 187 -14.51 -9.92 -10.84
N ILE A 188 -13.95 -8.82 -10.36
CA ILE A 188 -12.76 -8.75 -9.51
C ILE A 188 -13.05 -7.79 -8.35
N GLY A 189 -12.45 -8.05 -7.18
CA GLY A 189 -12.73 -7.18 -6.05
C GLY A 189 -11.94 -7.53 -4.80
N TYR A 190 -12.59 -7.33 -3.69
CA TYR A 190 -12.04 -7.39 -2.35
C TYR A 190 -12.89 -8.27 -1.45
N GLU A 191 -12.23 -9.11 -0.69
CA GLU A 191 -12.84 -9.81 0.46
C GLU A 191 -12.14 -9.33 1.72
N ALA A 192 -12.91 -8.83 2.66
CA ALA A 192 -12.36 -8.17 3.84
C ALA A 192 -12.98 -8.67 5.15
N ARG A 193 -12.20 -8.59 6.21
CA ARG A 193 -12.64 -8.61 7.60
C ARG A 193 -12.20 -7.28 8.23
N LEU A 194 -13.16 -6.40 8.53
CA LEU A 194 -12.92 -5.06 9.06
C LEU A 194 -13.87 -4.83 10.23
N ASP A 195 -13.34 -4.38 11.36
CA ASP A 195 -14.11 -4.12 12.62
C ASP A 195 -14.98 -5.30 13.05
N GLY A 196 -14.52 -6.53 12.77
CA GLY A 196 -15.23 -7.77 13.06
C GLY A 196 -16.27 -8.17 12.00
N GLU A 197 -16.53 -7.35 11.00
CA GLU A 197 -17.49 -7.62 9.92
C GLU A 197 -16.82 -8.20 8.69
N ARG A 198 -17.55 -9.03 7.94
CA ARG A 198 -17.15 -9.48 6.60
C ARG A 198 -17.76 -8.60 5.54
N ILE A 199 -16.91 -8.12 4.64
CA ILE A 199 -17.29 -7.20 3.57
C ILE A 199 -16.73 -7.70 2.25
N SER A 200 -17.57 -7.65 1.22
CA SER A 200 -17.18 -7.98 -0.15
C SER A 200 -17.52 -6.79 -1.06
N VAL A 201 -16.54 -6.35 -1.84
CA VAL A 201 -16.73 -5.29 -2.85
C VAL A 201 -16.24 -5.81 -4.18
N TYR A 202 -17.11 -5.87 -5.18
CA TYR A 202 -16.79 -6.38 -6.52
C TYR A 202 -17.14 -5.38 -7.60
N LYS A 203 -16.33 -5.38 -8.67
CA LYS A 203 -16.49 -4.59 -9.89
C LYS A 203 -16.28 -5.48 -11.12
N ALA A 204 -16.75 -5.03 -12.28
CA ALA A 204 -16.50 -5.74 -13.53
C ALA A 204 -14.99 -5.86 -13.81
N TYR A 205 -14.53 -7.04 -14.17
CA TYR A 205 -13.13 -7.24 -14.51
C TYR A 205 -12.80 -6.65 -15.88
N VAL A 206 -11.79 -5.79 -15.94
CA VAL A 206 -11.24 -5.26 -17.17
C VAL A 206 -10.01 -6.10 -17.56
N PRO A 207 -10.00 -6.83 -18.68
CA PRO A 207 -8.96 -7.78 -19.04
C PRO A 207 -7.74 -7.08 -19.66
N ILE A 208 -7.04 -6.26 -18.87
CA ILE A 208 -5.78 -5.60 -19.24
C ILE A 208 -4.71 -5.88 -18.19
N GLN A 209 -3.45 -5.88 -18.63
CA GLN A 209 -2.33 -5.95 -17.70
C GLN A 209 -2.09 -4.58 -17.06
N LEU A 210 -2.01 -4.56 -15.75
CA LEU A 210 -1.86 -3.33 -14.96
C LEU A 210 -0.74 -3.49 -13.93
N HIS A 211 -0.01 -2.40 -13.71
CA HIS A 211 0.97 -2.27 -12.64
C HIS A 211 0.54 -1.16 -11.68
N GLY A 212 0.85 -1.30 -10.38
CA GLY A 212 0.55 -0.29 -9.37
C GLY A 212 -0.90 -0.24 -8.89
N THR A 213 -1.72 -1.27 -9.16
CA THR A 213 -3.11 -1.34 -8.67
C THR A 213 -3.18 -1.40 -7.14
N GLY A 214 -2.28 -2.16 -6.50
CA GLY A 214 -2.13 -2.22 -5.05
C GLY A 214 -1.80 -0.84 -4.47
N ASP A 215 -0.79 -0.17 -5.02
CA ASP A 215 -0.36 1.16 -4.57
C ASP A 215 -1.48 2.22 -4.69
N VAL A 216 -2.22 2.21 -5.81
CA VAL A 216 -3.36 3.13 -6.01
C VAL A 216 -4.47 2.84 -5.00
N PHE A 217 -4.80 1.55 -4.79
CA PHE A 217 -5.80 1.15 -3.80
C PHE A 217 -5.38 1.53 -2.38
N ALA A 218 -4.19 1.11 -1.94
CA ALA A 218 -3.70 1.39 -0.59
C ALA A 218 -3.62 2.89 -0.31
N SER A 219 -3.17 3.70 -1.30
CA SER A 219 -3.09 5.16 -1.17
C SER A 219 -4.48 5.81 -1.07
N ALA A 220 -5.44 5.38 -1.89
CA ALA A 220 -6.81 5.87 -1.83
C ALA A 220 -7.49 5.45 -0.52
N TYR A 221 -7.27 4.22 -0.06
CA TYR A 221 -7.80 3.69 1.18
C TYR A 221 -7.27 4.47 2.40
N ALA A 222 -5.94 4.69 2.45
CA ALA A 222 -5.31 5.53 3.47
C ALA A 222 -5.88 6.97 3.47
N ALA A 223 -6.07 7.55 2.29
CA ALA A 223 -6.62 8.89 2.14
C ALA A 223 -8.07 8.99 2.65
N GLU A 224 -8.92 8.01 2.33
CA GLU A 224 -10.31 7.97 2.79
C GLU A 224 -10.37 7.81 4.33
N ILE A 225 -9.50 6.97 4.93
CA ILE A 225 -9.40 6.82 6.39
C ILE A 225 -9.01 8.15 7.04
N LEU A 226 -7.97 8.83 6.53
CA LEU A 226 -7.50 10.11 7.06
C LEU A 226 -8.53 11.25 6.91
N ASN A 227 -9.44 11.14 5.95
CA ASN A 227 -10.58 12.05 5.78
C ASN A 227 -11.79 11.70 6.65
N GLY A 228 -11.63 10.79 7.60
CA GLY A 228 -12.61 10.50 8.64
C GLY A 228 -13.59 9.37 8.33
N HIS A 229 -13.35 8.59 7.27
CA HIS A 229 -14.12 7.38 7.02
C HIS A 229 -13.54 6.21 7.85
N GLY A 230 -14.40 5.42 8.51
CA GLY A 230 -13.97 4.17 9.16
C GLY A 230 -13.46 3.15 8.14
N LEU A 231 -12.74 2.10 8.61
CA LEU A 231 -12.17 1.07 7.73
C LEU A 231 -13.21 0.46 6.79
N VAL A 232 -14.42 0.24 7.27
CA VAL A 232 -15.55 -0.32 6.52
C VAL A 232 -16.00 0.60 5.38
N ASP A 233 -16.19 1.89 5.67
CA ASP A 233 -16.71 2.87 4.70
C ASP A 233 -15.64 3.34 3.70
N ALA A 234 -14.38 3.31 4.09
CA ALA A 234 -13.24 3.66 3.23
C ALA A 234 -13.03 2.65 2.10
N LEU A 235 -13.31 1.35 2.34
CA LEU A 235 -13.07 0.28 1.38
C LEU A 235 -13.83 0.48 0.04
N PRO A 236 -15.16 0.64 -0.01
CA PRO A 236 -15.85 0.84 -1.28
C PRO A 236 -15.45 2.14 -1.98
N ARG A 237 -15.08 3.19 -1.27
CA ARG A 237 -14.61 4.47 -1.82
C ARG A 237 -13.26 4.33 -2.53
N ALA A 238 -12.31 3.62 -1.89
CA ALA A 238 -11.01 3.31 -2.48
C ALA A 238 -11.16 2.39 -3.71
N ALA A 239 -12.05 1.40 -3.64
CA ALA A 239 -12.36 0.51 -4.75
C ALA A 239 -12.96 1.28 -5.95
N GLU A 240 -13.85 2.26 -5.70
CA GLU A 240 -14.42 3.12 -6.74
C GLU A 240 -13.35 4.01 -7.39
N PHE A 241 -12.44 4.57 -6.60
CA PHE A 241 -11.30 5.35 -7.11
C PHE A 241 -10.42 4.50 -8.04
N LEU A 242 -10.03 3.31 -7.59
CA LEU A 242 -9.22 2.39 -8.40
C LEU A 242 -9.96 1.96 -9.68
N ASP A 243 -11.25 1.64 -9.61
CA ASP A 243 -12.06 1.24 -10.77
C ASP A 243 -12.09 2.35 -11.84
N ALA A 244 -12.28 3.60 -11.43
CA ALA A 244 -12.21 4.75 -12.32
C ALA A 244 -10.83 4.90 -12.99
N CYS A 245 -9.74 4.70 -12.23
CA CYS A 245 -8.37 4.73 -12.75
C CYS A 245 -8.11 3.59 -13.75
N ILE A 246 -8.59 2.38 -13.47
CA ILE A 246 -8.50 1.23 -14.38
C ILE A 246 -9.22 1.53 -15.69
N TYR A 247 -10.44 2.04 -15.62
CA TYR A 247 -11.24 2.38 -16.80
C TYR A 247 -10.58 3.46 -17.67
N ASP A 248 -10.01 4.50 -17.06
CA ASP A 248 -9.29 5.56 -17.78
C ASP A 248 -7.96 5.05 -18.38
N THR A 249 -7.29 4.12 -17.70
CA THR A 249 -6.08 3.47 -18.21
C THR A 249 -6.40 2.58 -19.41
N ALA A 250 -7.50 1.83 -19.35
CA ALA A 250 -7.91 0.95 -20.44
C ALA A 250 -8.10 1.70 -21.77
N LYS A 251 -8.59 2.94 -21.72
CA LYS A 251 -8.75 3.82 -22.91
C LYS A 251 -7.42 4.24 -23.53
N ARG A 252 -6.29 4.11 -22.78
CA ARG A 252 -4.95 4.54 -23.19
C ARG A 252 -4.03 3.40 -23.61
N GLN A 253 -4.50 2.16 -23.51
CA GLN A 253 -3.75 0.98 -23.94
C GLN A 253 -3.59 0.94 -25.46
N PRO A 254 -2.48 0.37 -26.00
CA PRO A 254 -1.33 -0.20 -25.27
C PRO A 254 -0.27 0.85 -24.86
N ALA A 255 -0.40 2.11 -25.23
CA ALA A 255 0.64 3.12 -25.01
C ALA A 255 0.95 3.40 -23.53
N HIS A 256 -0.05 3.24 -22.65
CA HIS A 256 0.07 3.49 -21.21
C HIS A 256 0.09 2.18 -20.39
N TRP A 257 1.03 1.30 -20.67
CA TRP A 257 1.14 -0.02 -20.03
C TRP A 257 1.87 0.02 -18.67
N TYR A 258 2.66 1.06 -18.42
CA TYR A 258 3.61 1.18 -17.29
C TYR A 258 2.97 1.65 -15.97
N GLY A 259 1.66 1.65 -15.85
CA GLY A 259 0.94 1.96 -14.62
C GLY A 259 -0.44 2.57 -14.86
N LEU A 260 -1.12 2.96 -13.79
CA LEU A 260 -2.46 3.51 -13.84
C LEU A 260 -2.50 5.01 -14.14
N ALA A 261 -3.46 5.43 -14.95
CA ALA A 261 -3.75 6.85 -15.24
C ALA A 261 -4.70 7.40 -14.17
N PHE A 262 -4.16 7.74 -13.00
CA PHE A 262 -4.95 8.28 -11.88
C PHE A 262 -5.14 9.81 -11.91
N GLU A 263 -4.42 10.53 -12.74
CA GLU A 263 -4.44 12.00 -12.79
C GLU A 263 -5.79 12.58 -13.18
N ASP A 264 -6.53 11.91 -14.08
CA ASP A 264 -7.85 12.41 -14.49
C ASP A 264 -8.88 12.22 -13.38
N GLU A 265 -8.78 11.11 -12.62
CA GLU A 265 -9.65 10.90 -11.46
C GLU A 265 -9.33 11.92 -10.35
N LEU A 266 -8.06 12.20 -10.09
CA LEU A 266 -7.67 13.25 -9.14
C LEU A 266 -8.24 14.62 -9.56
N LYS A 267 -8.19 14.98 -10.85
CA LYS A 267 -8.80 16.21 -11.36
C LYS A 267 -10.31 16.28 -11.18
N ARG A 268 -11.00 15.14 -11.34
CA ARG A 268 -12.46 15.08 -11.12
C ARG A 268 -12.80 15.34 -9.65
N ARG A 269 -12.08 14.71 -8.74
CA ARG A 269 -12.32 14.83 -7.29
C ARG A 269 -11.98 16.22 -6.76
N THR A 270 -10.86 16.81 -7.15
CA THR A 270 -10.45 18.15 -6.70
C THR A 270 -11.31 19.30 -7.26
N ARG A 271 -12.11 19.06 -8.32
CA ARG A 271 -13.07 20.05 -8.84
C ARG A 271 -14.43 20.01 -8.14
N ASN A 272 -14.73 18.91 -7.48
CA ASN A 272 -16.02 18.67 -6.82
C ASN A 272 -15.93 18.85 -5.28
N SER A 273 -14.75 19.09 -4.74
CA SER A 273 -14.46 19.50 -3.36
C SER A 273 -14.32 21.03 -3.26
#